data_2e5cb26a2e5050fe274b7a3d8ab9b15f
#
_entry.id   2e5cb26a2e5050fe274b7a3d8ab9b15f
#
_cell.length_a   1.000
_cell.length_b   1.000
_cell.length_c   1.000
_cell.angle_alpha   90.00
_cell.angle_beta   90.00
_cell.angle_gamma   90.00
#
_symmetry.space_group_name_H-M   'P 1'
#
loop_
_entity.id
_entity.type
_entity.pdbx_description
1 polymer ?
#
loop_
_entity_poly.entity_id
_entity_poly.type
_entity_poly.pdbx_seq_one_letter_code
_entity_poly.pdbx_strand_id
1 'polypeptide(L)'
;STVHVDLAIRHVYANKTVSVNGEFEVKADLRALRCEGYEGKARLLEDGRVVAYDTFTVTEEERFYRTLSFRVSAGKPGLHRYVVEVPAIAGEPLVDNNRREVFVEVVDEKKRVLIAAAAPHPDVSTLRSVLGAVSDYRLTVSASGELPGGLDSFSTIILHNLPATPGQAAAVVAARSPLWLISSTQVNPGVLRPLQNVAGWQTAPVAP
;
A
#
# COMPACT_ATOMS: atom_id res chain seq x y z
N SER A 1 34.82 4.34 -38.32
CA SER A 1 34.19 4.28 -37.00
C SER A 1 34.12 2.83 -36.56
N THR A 2 34.92 2.48 -35.56
CA THR A 2 34.86 1.13 -34.96
C THR A 2 33.54 1.04 -34.19
N VAL A 3 32.59 0.29 -34.71
CA VAL A 3 31.31 0.08 -34.01
C VAL A 3 31.52 -1.05 -33.03
N HIS A 4 31.47 -0.73 -31.77
CA HIS A 4 31.68 -1.67 -30.66
C HIS A 4 30.38 -2.36 -30.25
N VAL A 5 30.51 -3.53 -29.63
CA VAL A 5 29.43 -4.18 -28.92
C VAL A 5 29.01 -3.32 -27.73
N ASP A 6 27.73 -3.23 -27.41
CA ASP A 6 27.20 -2.38 -26.31
C ASP A 6 25.90 -2.93 -25.79
N LEU A 7 25.81 -3.12 -24.49
CA LEU A 7 24.55 -3.32 -23.76
C LEU A 7 24.24 -2.06 -22.97
N ALA A 8 23.03 -1.57 -23.01
CA ALA A 8 22.66 -0.37 -22.28
C ALA A 8 21.26 -0.48 -21.67
N ILE A 9 21.12 -0.15 -20.40
CA ILE A 9 19.84 0.14 -19.77
C ILE A 9 19.51 1.61 -20.04
N ARG A 10 18.49 1.86 -20.86
CA ARG A 10 18.13 3.21 -21.32
C ARG A 10 17.27 3.94 -20.29
N HIS A 11 16.23 3.27 -19.79
CA HIS A 11 15.29 3.81 -18.84
C HIS A 11 14.89 2.73 -17.84
N VAL A 12 14.54 3.15 -16.61
CA VAL A 12 13.96 2.30 -15.59
C VAL A 12 12.67 2.95 -15.10
N TYR A 13 11.64 2.16 -14.96
CA TYR A 13 10.30 2.60 -14.56
C TYR A 13 9.83 1.78 -13.36
N ALA A 14 9.24 2.44 -12.39
CA ALA A 14 8.57 1.82 -11.26
C ALA A 14 7.47 2.77 -10.74
N ASN A 15 6.57 2.25 -9.95
CA ASN A 15 5.65 3.07 -9.17
C ASN A 15 6.45 3.93 -8.19
N LYS A 16 6.12 5.22 -8.08
CA LYS A 16 6.80 6.11 -7.13
C LYS A 16 6.52 5.73 -5.68
N THR A 17 5.30 5.24 -5.43
CA THR A 17 4.82 4.86 -4.09
C THR A 17 4.11 3.51 -4.18
N VAL A 18 4.39 2.63 -3.23
CA VAL A 18 3.76 1.30 -3.10
C VAL A 18 3.46 1.03 -1.62
N SER A 19 2.42 0.25 -1.35
CA SER A 19 2.09 -0.15 0.03
C SER A 19 2.99 -1.28 0.52
N VAL A 20 3.28 -1.31 1.81
CA VAL A 20 3.96 -2.44 2.47
C VAL A 20 3.27 -3.76 2.12
N ASN A 21 4.05 -4.80 1.81
CA ASN A 21 3.61 -6.11 1.34
C ASN A 21 2.85 -6.09 -0.01
N GLY A 22 2.76 -4.94 -0.68
CA GLY A 22 2.23 -4.86 -2.04
C GLY A 22 3.21 -5.41 -3.07
N GLU A 23 2.71 -6.01 -4.14
CA GLU A 23 3.51 -6.40 -5.29
C GLU A 23 3.54 -5.28 -6.33
N PHE A 24 4.68 -5.06 -6.97
CA PHE A 24 4.84 -4.10 -8.05
C PHE A 24 5.88 -4.57 -9.06
N GLU A 25 5.95 -3.92 -10.20
CA GLU A 25 6.92 -4.21 -11.24
C GLU A 25 7.94 -3.08 -11.38
N VAL A 26 9.21 -3.47 -11.50
CA VAL A 26 10.28 -2.60 -12.01
C VAL A 26 10.52 -3.02 -13.47
N LYS A 27 10.42 -2.08 -14.40
CA LYS A 27 10.65 -2.31 -15.82
C LYS A 27 11.88 -1.54 -16.27
N ALA A 28 12.64 -2.11 -17.22
CA ALA A 28 13.82 -1.46 -17.76
C ALA A 28 13.93 -1.68 -19.26
N ASP A 29 14.20 -0.61 -20.00
CA ASP A 29 14.43 -0.69 -21.43
C ASP A 29 15.90 -1.03 -21.72
N LEU A 30 16.13 -2.23 -22.20
CA LEU A 30 17.41 -2.73 -22.67
C LEU A 30 17.58 -2.42 -24.15
N ARG A 31 18.76 -1.90 -24.51
CA ARG A 31 19.26 -1.85 -25.87
C ARG A 31 20.52 -2.68 -25.98
N ALA A 32 20.63 -3.52 -27.01
CA ALA A 32 21.84 -4.21 -27.37
C ALA A 32 22.26 -3.82 -28.80
N LEU A 33 23.56 -3.57 -29.02
CA LEU A 33 24.16 -3.27 -30.30
C LEU A 33 25.17 -4.33 -30.61
N ARG A 34 25.03 -4.99 -31.77
CA ARG A 34 25.96 -6.02 -32.29
C ARG A 34 26.25 -7.14 -31.29
N CYS A 35 25.22 -7.59 -30.59
CA CYS A 35 25.30 -8.65 -29.59
C CYS A 35 24.47 -9.87 -29.97
N GLU A 36 24.23 -10.13 -31.28
CA GLU A 36 23.44 -11.27 -31.73
C GLU A 36 23.91 -12.59 -31.10
N GLY A 37 22.94 -13.40 -30.66
CA GLY A 37 23.21 -14.67 -29.99
C GLY A 37 23.63 -14.57 -28.54
N TYR A 38 23.76 -13.33 -28.00
CA TYR A 38 24.09 -13.17 -26.57
C TYR A 38 22.89 -13.53 -25.71
N GLU A 39 23.12 -14.44 -24.76
CA GLU A 39 22.17 -14.79 -23.71
C GLU A 39 22.59 -14.09 -22.41
N GLY A 40 21.74 -13.18 -21.94
CA GLY A 40 22.01 -12.38 -20.79
C GLY A 40 21.04 -12.64 -19.63
N LYS A 41 21.53 -12.39 -18.42
CA LYS A 41 20.72 -12.42 -17.20
C LYS A 41 20.82 -11.08 -16.49
N ALA A 42 19.77 -10.29 -16.61
CA ALA A 42 19.64 -9.03 -15.92
C ALA A 42 19.29 -9.26 -14.42
N ARG A 43 19.80 -8.40 -13.57
CA ARG A 43 19.56 -8.44 -12.12
C ARG A 43 18.86 -7.17 -11.67
N LEU A 44 17.93 -7.33 -10.73
CA LEU A 44 17.39 -6.22 -9.96
C LEU A 44 17.95 -6.30 -8.54
N LEU A 45 18.55 -5.23 -8.08
CA LEU A 45 19.05 -5.10 -6.72
C LEU A 45 18.19 -4.10 -5.96
N GLU A 46 17.85 -4.43 -4.70
CA GLU A 46 17.25 -3.54 -3.72
C GLU A 46 18.31 -3.27 -2.64
N ASP A 47 18.66 -2.01 -2.46
CA ASP A 47 19.66 -1.58 -1.47
C ASP A 47 20.95 -2.43 -1.49
N GLY A 48 21.37 -2.84 -2.71
CA GLY A 48 22.58 -3.62 -2.95
C GLY A 48 22.41 -5.15 -2.88
N ARG A 49 21.21 -5.67 -2.60
CA ARG A 49 20.92 -7.11 -2.60
C ARG A 49 20.12 -7.49 -3.84
N VAL A 50 20.48 -8.58 -4.50
CA VAL A 50 19.73 -9.09 -5.65
C VAL A 50 18.39 -9.65 -5.17
N VAL A 51 17.29 -9.12 -5.73
CA VAL A 51 15.91 -9.50 -5.37
C VAL A 51 15.15 -10.15 -6.52
N ALA A 52 15.56 -9.93 -7.78
CA ALA A 52 14.91 -10.55 -8.94
C ALA A 52 15.88 -10.64 -10.13
N TYR A 53 15.50 -11.49 -11.08
CA TYR A 53 16.22 -11.69 -12.34
C TYR A 53 15.22 -11.67 -13.52
N ASP A 54 15.71 -11.23 -14.69
CA ASP A 54 15.06 -11.48 -15.98
C ASP A 54 16.14 -11.94 -16.98
N THR A 55 15.81 -12.90 -17.84
CA THR A 55 16.70 -13.43 -18.85
C THR A 55 16.28 -12.93 -20.22
N PHE A 56 17.26 -12.72 -21.11
CA PHE A 56 17.03 -12.29 -22.47
C PHE A 56 18.01 -12.92 -23.45
N THR A 57 17.57 -13.08 -24.68
CA THR A 57 18.42 -13.50 -25.79
C THR A 57 18.36 -12.42 -26.86
N VAL A 58 19.51 -11.96 -27.34
CA VAL A 58 19.59 -10.98 -28.41
C VAL A 58 19.44 -11.71 -29.75
N THR A 59 18.36 -11.39 -30.46
CA THR A 59 17.99 -12.08 -31.71
C THR A 59 18.30 -11.27 -32.97
N GLU A 60 18.71 -10.01 -32.82
CA GLU A 60 18.94 -9.09 -33.93
C GLU A 60 20.41 -8.71 -34.02
N GLU A 61 20.97 -8.71 -35.25
CA GLU A 61 22.36 -8.55 -35.50
C GLU A 61 22.90 -7.13 -35.16
N GLU A 62 22.22 -6.10 -35.64
CA GLU A 62 22.72 -4.72 -35.47
C GLU A 62 22.19 -4.03 -34.23
N ARG A 63 20.87 -4.17 -33.94
CA ARG A 63 20.20 -3.41 -32.91
C ARG A 63 19.00 -4.15 -32.36
N PHE A 64 19.04 -4.46 -31.09
CA PHE A 64 17.99 -5.16 -30.36
C PHE A 64 17.45 -4.30 -29.24
N TYR A 65 16.13 -4.35 -29.03
CA TYR A 65 15.44 -3.67 -27.94
C TYR A 65 14.51 -4.65 -27.22
N ARG A 66 14.54 -4.57 -25.89
CA ARG A 66 13.63 -5.35 -25.04
C ARG A 66 13.30 -4.59 -23.77
N THR A 67 12.07 -4.69 -23.30
CA THR A 67 11.71 -4.28 -21.94
C THR A 67 11.88 -5.47 -21.01
N LEU A 68 12.79 -5.34 -20.06
CA LEU A 68 12.96 -6.27 -18.94
C LEU A 68 11.88 -5.99 -17.90
N SER A 69 11.42 -7.03 -17.19
CA SER A 69 10.38 -6.91 -16.18
C SER A 69 10.73 -7.72 -14.93
N PHE A 70 10.70 -7.05 -13.77
CA PHE A 70 11.02 -7.64 -12.49
C PHE A 70 9.85 -7.45 -11.53
N ARG A 71 9.28 -8.56 -11.05
CA ARG A 71 8.24 -8.53 -10.02
C ARG A 71 8.88 -8.55 -8.64
N VAL A 72 8.44 -7.63 -7.78
CA VAL A 72 9.00 -7.43 -6.44
C VAL A 72 7.86 -7.26 -5.44
N SER A 73 8.09 -7.73 -4.21
CA SER A 73 7.21 -7.44 -3.08
C SER A 73 7.83 -6.33 -2.22
N ALA A 74 7.05 -5.31 -1.92
CA ALA A 74 7.48 -4.22 -1.06
C ALA A 74 7.68 -4.70 0.38
N GLY A 75 8.85 -4.44 0.93
CA GLY A 75 9.24 -4.85 2.28
C GLY A 75 8.88 -3.82 3.35
N LYS A 76 9.89 -3.26 4.02
CA LYS A 76 9.72 -2.29 5.11
C LYS A 76 9.36 -0.91 4.57
N PRO A 77 8.62 -0.09 5.35
CA PRO A 77 8.39 1.31 4.99
C PRO A 77 9.70 2.08 4.85
N GLY A 78 9.74 3.01 3.91
CA GLY A 78 10.86 3.89 3.64
C GLY A 78 11.16 4.04 2.16
N LEU A 79 12.20 4.82 1.86
CA LEU A 79 12.68 5.02 0.51
C LEU A 79 13.68 3.92 0.16
N HIS A 80 13.38 3.12 -0.87
CA HIS A 80 14.21 2.02 -1.35
C HIS A 80 14.81 2.36 -2.70
N ARG A 81 16.08 1.99 -2.88
CA ARG A 81 16.80 2.16 -4.13
C ARG A 81 16.84 0.84 -4.89
N TYR A 82 16.27 0.83 -6.07
CA TYR A 82 16.30 -0.30 -7.00
C TYR A 82 17.29 -0.01 -8.12
N VAL A 83 18.17 -0.97 -8.40
CA VAL A 83 19.17 -0.89 -9.48
C VAL A 83 18.96 -2.05 -10.42
N VAL A 84 18.68 -1.76 -11.69
CA VAL A 84 18.73 -2.76 -12.77
C VAL A 84 20.12 -2.76 -13.35
N GLU A 85 20.72 -3.94 -13.49
CA GLU A 85 22.02 -4.09 -14.12
C GLU A 85 22.09 -5.33 -15.02
N VAL A 86 22.86 -5.22 -16.08
CA VAL A 86 23.24 -6.31 -16.97
C VAL A 86 24.75 -6.52 -16.93
N PRO A 87 25.24 -7.77 -16.99
CA PRO A 87 26.67 -8.03 -17.05
C PRO A 87 27.29 -7.40 -18.30
N ALA A 88 28.51 -6.89 -18.18
CA ALA A 88 29.28 -6.42 -19.32
C ALA A 88 29.64 -7.58 -20.28
N ILE A 89 29.62 -7.30 -21.55
CA ILE A 89 30.09 -8.22 -22.60
C ILE A 89 31.58 -8.01 -22.88
N ALA A 90 32.28 -9.07 -23.22
CA ALA A 90 33.68 -8.98 -23.61
C ALA A 90 33.85 -8.03 -24.82
N GLY A 91 34.72 -7.04 -24.67
CA GLY A 91 34.99 -6.03 -25.71
C GLY A 91 34.05 -4.82 -25.67
N GLU A 92 33.16 -4.72 -24.69
CA GLU A 92 32.31 -3.56 -24.46
C GLU A 92 33.12 -2.39 -23.87
N PRO A 93 33.19 -1.23 -24.54
CA PRO A 93 34.03 -0.12 -24.09
C PRO A 93 33.32 0.76 -23.03
N LEU A 94 31.99 0.68 -22.90
CA LEU A 94 31.20 1.55 -22.04
C LEU A 94 30.28 0.72 -21.15
N VAL A 95 30.74 0.43 -19.94
CA VAL A 95 30.00 -0.42 -18.97
C VAL A 95 29.12 0.36 -17.98
N ASP A 96 29.30 1.67 -17.89
CA ASP A 96 28.50 2.51 -16.95
C ASP A 96 27.03 2.62 -17.35
N ASN A 97 26.70 2.42 -18.62
CA ASN A 97 25.34 2.41 -19.15
C ASN A 97 24.61 1.08 -18.93
N ASN A 98 25.31 0.05 -18.43
CA ASN A 98 24.77 -1.28 -18.13
C ASN A 98 23.95 -1.30 -16.83
N ARG A 99 23.86 -0.18 -16.13
CA ARG A 99 23.10 -0.05 -14.90
C ARG A 99 22.31 1.26 -14.83
N ARG A 100 21.15 1.20 -14.22
CA ARG A 100 20.31 2.36 -13.92
C ARG A 100 19.55 2.14 -12.64
N GLU A 101 19.21 3.23 -11.95
CA GLU A 101 18.50 3.18 -10.68
C GLU A 101 17.17 3.91 -10.74
N VAL A 102 16.28 3.50 -9.85
CA VAL A 102 15.00 4.14 -9.56
C VAL A 102 14.73 4.06 -8.07
N PHE A 103 14.03 5.04 -7.54
CA PHE A 103 13.63 5.07 -6.14
C PHE A 103 12.14 4.83 -6.02
N VAL A 104 11.76 3.99 -5.05
CA VAL A 104 10.38 3.66 -4.72
C VAL A 104 10.17 3.90 -3.23
N GLU A 105 9.15 4.69 -2.90
CA GLU A 105 8.73 4.91 -1.52
C GLU A 105 7.74 3.83 -1.10
N VAL A 106 8.11 3.04 -0.10
CA VAL A 106 7.22 2.05 0.51
C VAL A 106 6.52 2.68 1.70
N VAL A 107 5.19 2.74 1.65
CA VAL A 107 4.37 3.39 2.66
C VAL A 107 3.53 2.37 3.44
N ASP A 108 3.42 2.57 4.75
CA ASP A 108 2.50 1.79 5.59
C ASP A 108 1.16 2.52 5.67
N GLU A 109 0.36 2.39 4.62
CA GLU A 109 -0.96 3.03 4.48
C GLU A 109 -2.10 2.22 5.12
N LYS A 110 -1.83 1.44 6.17
CA LYS A 110 -2.89 0.72 6.85
C LYS A 110 -3.96 1.69 7.33
N LYS A 111 -5.18 1.46 6.88
CA LYS A 111 -6.36 2.23 7.31
C LYS A 111 -6.59 2.01 8.80
N ARG A 112 -6.54 3.08 9.58
CA ARG A 112 -6.81 3.02 11.01
C ARG A 112 -8.32 2.91 11.24
N VAL A 113 -8.75 1.83 11.87
CA VAL A 113 -10.16 1.59 12.20
C VAL A 113 -10.31 1.58 13.72
N LEU A 114 -11.21 2.40 14.25
CA LEU A 114 -11.58 2.39 15.65
C LEU A 114 -12.84 1.54 15.84
N ILE A 115 -12.81 0.64 16.82
CA ILE A 115 -13.98 -0.01 17.37
C ILE A 115 -14.09 0.45 18.82
N ALA A 116 -15.08 1.29 19.14
CA ALA A 116 -15.31 1.76 20.50
C ALA A 116 -16.69 1.28 20.98
N ALA A 117 -16.73 0.72 22.18
CA ALA A 117 -17.94 0.17 22.78
C ALA A 117 -18.16 0.69 24.19
N ALA A 118 -19.42 0.82 24.58
CA ALA A 118 -19.82 1.23 25.93
C ALA A 118 -19.36 0.22 26.99
N ALA A 119 -19.28 -1.06 26.62
CA ALA A 119 -18.81 -2.15 27.46
C ALA A 119 -18.33 -3.33 26.59
N PRO A 120 -17.61 -4.31 27.15
CA PRO A 120 -17.29 -5.55 26.47
C PRO A 120 -18.56 -6.25 25.94
N HIS A 121 -18.54 -6.66 24.66
CA HIS A 121 -19.67 -7.30 24.01
C HIS A 121 -19.18 -8.35 22.99
N PRO A 122 -19.93 -9.48 22.80
CA PRO A 122 -19.57 -10.50 21.79
C PRO A 122 -19.43 -9.93 20.38
N ASP A 123 -20.28 -8.99 19.96
CA ASP A 123 -20.21 -8.32 18.65
C ASP A 123 -18.88 -7.61 18.45
N VAL A 124 -18.34 -6.96 19.49
CA VAL A 124 -17.04 -6.30 19.45
C VAL A 124 -15.92 -7.31 19.22
N SER A 125 -16.01 -8.47 19.86
CA SER A 125 -15.06 -9.57 19.68
C SER A 125 -15.11 -10.13 18.25
N THR A 126 -16.31 -10.29 17.70
CA THR A 126 -16.55 -10.73 16.32
C THR A 126 -15.98 -9.72 15.32
N LEU A 127 -16.29 -8.44 15.47
CA LEU A 127 -15.78 -7.36 14.62
C LEU A 127 -14.25 -7.31 14.66
N ARG A 128 -13.66 -7.41 15.86
CA ARG A 128 -12.20 -7.46 16.04
C ARG A 128 -11.60 -8.65 15.30
N SER A 129 -12.21 -9.83 15.38
CA SER A 129 -11.71 -11.02 14.71
C SER A 129 -11.77 -10.89 13.18
N VAL A 130 -12.92 -10.46 12.65
CA VAL A 130 -13.15 -10.34 11.21
C VAL A 130 -12.27 -9.23 10.60
N LEU A 131 -12.31 -8.03 11.18
CA LEU A 131 -11.55 -6.89 10.65
C LEU A 131 -10.05 -7.01 10.91
N GLY A 132 -9.66 -7.69 12.00
CA GLY A 132 -8.25 -7.96 12.31
C GLY A 132 -7.58 -8.94 11.35
N ALA A 133 -8.35 -9.75 10.62
CA ALA A 133 -7.86 -10.62 9.57
C ALA A 133 -7.54 -9.86 8.25
N VAL A 134 -7.99 -8.61 8.12
CA VAL A 134 -7.74 -7.78 6.92
C VAL A 134 -6.39 -7.11 7.07
N SER A 135 -5.45 -7.44 6.19
CA SER A 135 -4.06 -6.94 6.22
C SER A 135 -3.95 -5.42 6.14
N ASP A 136 -4.92 -4.77 5.48
CA ASP A 136 -4.92 -3.34 5.20
C ASP A 136 -5.46 -2.49 6.35
N TYR A 137 -5.89 -3.14 7.44
CA TYR A 137 -6.44 -2.44 8.59
C TYR A 137 -5.49 -2.48 9.78
N ARG A 138 -5.44 -1.35 10.50
CA ARG A 138 -4.86 -1.24 11.84
C ARG A 138 -5.99 -0.95 12.82
N LEU A 139 -6.37 -1.95 13.61
CA LEU A 139 -7.48 -1.83 14.55
C LEU A 139 -7.03 -1.20 15.87
N THR A 140 -7.86 -0.29 16.38
CA THR A 140 -7.85 0.16 17.77
C THR A 140 -9.19 -0.24 18.38
N VAL A 141 -9.17 -0.99 19.49
CA VAL A 141 -10.39 -1.46 20.16
C VAL A 141 -10.42 -0.90 21.57
N SER A 142 -11.52 -0.22 21.94
CA SER A 142 -11.81 0.28 23.27
C SER A 142 -13.20 -0.19 23.69
N ALA A 143 -13.32 -0.83 24.82
CA ALA A 143 -14.60 -1.28 25.39
C ALA A 143 -14.80 -0.76 26.82
N SER A 144 -14.32 0.46 27.08
CA SER A 144 -14.35 1.14 28.38
C SER A 144 -15.47 2.17 28.50
N GLY A 145 -16.26 2.38 27.44
CA GLY A 145 -17.23 3.49 27.38
C GLY A 145 -16.63 4.83 27.03
N GLU A 146 -15.30 4.91 26.89
CA GLU A 146 -14.58 6.13 26.56
C GLU A 146 -14.16 6.14 25.08
N LEU A 147 -14.16 7.33 24.46
CA LEU A 147 -13.61 7.55 23.13
C LEU A 147 -12.15 7.98 23.25
N PRO A 148 -11.23 7.40 22.46
CA PRO A 148 -9.84 7.86 22.44
C PRO A 148 -9.76 9.27 21.82
N GLY A 149 -8.67 9.98 22.14
CA GLY A 149 -8.33 11.24 21.47
C GLY A 149 -7.96 11.02 20.00
N GLY A 150 -8.03 12.10 19.19
CA GLY A 150 -7.60 12.07 17.78
C GLY A 150 -8.51 11.22 16.90
N LEU A 151 -9.82 11.32 17.07
CA LEU A 151 -10.82 10.58 16.27
C LEU A 151 -10.70 10.85 14.77
N ASP A 152 -10.28 12.04 14.38
CA ASP A 152 -10.03 12.48 13.02
C ASP A 152 -8.90 11.71 12.32
N SER A 153 -8.05 11.03 13.08
CA SER A 153 -6.97 10.19 12.56
C SER A 153 -7.42 8.79 12.12
N PHE A 154 -8.67 8.41 12.42
CA PHE A 154 -9.23 7.13 12.00
C PHE A 154 -9.92 7.26 10.64
N SER A 155 -9.62 6.34 9.73
CA SER A 155 -10.29 6.23 8.43
C SER A 155 -11.71 5.70 8.52
N THR A 156 -12.06 5.04 9.63
CA THR A 156 -13.41 4.55 9.94
C THR A 156 -13.56 4.40 11.44
N ILE A 157 -14.74 4.79 11.95
CA ILE A 157 -15.10 4.68 13.36
C ILE A 157 -16.34 3.77 13.46
N ILE A 158 -16.23 2.70 14.25
CA ILE A 158 -17.33 1.79 14.58
C ILE A 158 -17.67 1.99 16.05
N LEU A 159 -18.89 2.40 16.33
CA LEU A 159 -19.39 2.62 17.70
C LEU A 159 -20.44 1.56 18.05
N HIS A 160 -20.22 0.89 19.18
CA HIS A 160 -21.17 -0.08 19.73
C HIS A 160 -21.75 0.46 21.03
N ASN A 161 -23.05 0.80 21.01
CA ASN A 161 -23.76 1.46 22.12
C ASN A 161 -23.11 2.78 22.59
N LEU A 162 -22.42 3.48 21.68
CA LEU A 162 -21.86 4.82 21.86
C LEU A 162 -22.36 5.73 20.72
N PRO A 163 -22.39 7.05 20.88
CA PRO A 163 -21.99 7.82 22.06
C PRO A 163 -23.05 7.72 23.20
N ALA A 164 -22.55 7.78 24.42
CA ALA A 164 -23.41 7.78 25.62
C ALA A 164 -23.68 9.20 26.15
N THR A 165 -22.88 10.17 25.75
CA THR A 165 -22.96 11.58 26.18
C THR A 165 -23.01 12.55 25.03
N PRO A 166 -23.58 13.74 25.17
CA PRO A 166 -23.56 14.79 24.16
C PRO A 166 -22.15 15.20 23.76
N GLY A 167 -21.19 15.19 24.69
CA GLY A 167 -19.78 15.49 24.43
C GLY A 167 -19.14 14.48 23.50
N GLN A 168 -19.39 13.20 23.71
CA GLN A 168 -18.94 12.14 22.81
C GLN A 168 -19.56 12.28 21.41
N ALA A 169 -20.87 12.57 21.33
CA ALA A 169 -21.54 12.79 20.06
C ALA A 169 -20.92 13.97 19.28
N ALA A 170 -20.63 15.08 19.96
CA ALA A 170 -19.97 16.23 19.36
C ALA A 170 -18.57 15.89 18.85
N ALA A 171 -17.79 15.13 19.61
CA ALA A 171 -16.45 14.69 19.21
C ALA A 171 -16.48 13.82 17.95
N VAL A 172 -17.45 12.89 17.85
CA VAL A 172 -17.62 12.02 16.67
C VAL A 172 -18.01 12.83 15.45
N VAL A 173 -18.93 13.79 15.57
CA VAL A 173 -19.31 14.70 14.46
C VAL A 173 -18.14 15.53 14.02
N ALA A 174 -17.33 16.05 14.94
CA ALA A 174 -16.17 16.87 14.63
C ALA A 174 -15.06 16.10 13.89
N ALA A 175 -14.94 14.80 14.12
CA ALA A 175 -13.95 13.93 13.49
C ALA A 175 -14.14 13.80 11.97
N ARG A 176 -15.38 13.95 11.46
CA ARG A 176 -15.73 13.80 10.03
C ARG A 176 -15.31 12.48 9.38
N SER A 177 -14.97 11.50 10.19
CA SER A 177 -14.61 10.16 9.70
C SER A 177 -15.86 9.36 9.36
N PRO A 178 -15.83 8.46 8.37
CA PRO A 178 -16.88 7.50 8.11
C PRO A 178 -17.28 6.75 9.39
N LEU A 179 -18.58 6.70 9.67
CA LEU A 179 -19.13 6.22 10.92
C LEU A 179 -20.06 5.03 10.71
N TRP A 180 -19.86 4.00 11.51
CA TRP A 180 -20.75 2.86 11.63
C TRP A 180 -21.29 2.78 13.07
N LEU A 181 -22.61 2.87 13.24
CA LEU A 181 -23.28 2.81 14.53
C LEU A 181 -23.98 1.45 14.70
N ILE A 182 -23.66 0.78 15.79
CA ILE A 182 -24.35 -0.42 16.27
C ILE A 182 -24.97 -0.03 17.60
N SER A 183 -26.30 0.11 17.62
CA SER A 183 -27.03 0.62 18.76
C SER A 183 -28.09 -0.36 19.22
N SER A 184 -28.14 -0.62 20.52
CA SER A 184 -29.25 -1.33 21.16
C SER A 184 -30.33 -0.33 21.59
N THR A 185 -31.46 -0.85 22.05
CA THR A 185 -32.60 -0.07 22.60
C THR A 185 -32.26 0.72 23.88
N GLN A 186 -31.09 0.47 24.46
CA GLN A 186 -30.65 1.13 25.70
C GLN A 186 -29.98 2.49 25.48
N VAL A 187 -29.59 2.82 24.21
CA VAL A 187 -28.97 4.10 23.88
C VAL A 187 -30.01 5.20 23.84
N ASN A 188 -29.77 6.31 24.56
CA ASN A 188 -30.66 7.46 24.55
C ASN A 188 -30.72 8.10 23.15
N PRO A 189 -31.87 8.09 22.46
CA PRO A 189 -32.00 8.66 21.12
C PRO A 189 -31.67 10.16 21.06
N GLY A 190 -31.84 10.89 22.15
CA GLY A 190 -31.50 12.32 22.22
C GLY A 190 -30.04 12.60 22.05
N VAL A 191 -29.14 11.70 22.48
CA VAL A 191 -27.69 11.81 22.31
C VAL A 191 -27.28 11.57 20.85
N LEU A 192 -28.06 10.81 20.09
CA LEU A 192 -27.78 10.47 18.70
C LEU A 192 -28.23 11.55 17.70
N ARG A 193 -29.05 12.53 18.13
CA ARG A 193 -29.55 13.61 17.23
C ARG A 193 -28.49 14.32 16.42
N PRO A 194 -27.32 14.72 17.00
CA PRO A 194 -26.27 15.37 16.20
C PRO A 194 -25.74 14.51 15.06
N LEU A 195 -25.80 13.17 15.21
CA LEU A 195 -25.31 12.21 14.23
C LEU A 195 -26.29 11.99 13.07
N GLN A 196 -27.58 12.28 13.25
CA GLN A 196 -28.60 12.16 12.20
C GLN A 196 -28.29 13.04 11.00
N ASN A 197 -27.75 14.22 11.21
CA ASN A 197 -27.39 15.16 10.15
C ASN A 197 -26.14 14.73 9.36
N VAL A 198 -25.32 13.82 9.94
CA VAL A 198 -24.10 13.30 9.32
C VAL A 198 -24.36 11.97 8.61
N ALA A 199 -25.22 11.12 9.17
CA ALA A 199 -25.43 9.76 8.71
C ALA A 199 -26.66 9.57 7.81
N GLY A 200 -27.55 10.55 7.72
CA GLY A 200 -28.75 10.49 6.85
C GLY A 200 -29.76 9.39 7.22
N TRP A 201 -29.75 8.88 8.47
CA TRP A 201 -30.64 7.81 8.91
C TRP A 201 -31.91 8.35 9.55
N GLN A 202 -33.00 7.62 9.38
CA GLN A 202 -34.30 7.90 10.00
C GLN A 202 -34.61 6.81 11.01
N THR A 203 -35.09 7.19 12.18
CA THR A 203 -35.63 6.23 13.14
C THR A 203 -37.00 5.74 12.64
N ALA A 204 -37.11 4.43 12.35
CA ALA A 204 -38.41 3.84 12.15
C ALA A 204 -39.14 3.78 13.50
N PRO A 205 -40.44 4.15 13.56
CA PRO A 205 -41.23 3.93 14.78
C PRO A 205 -41.29 2.44 15.06
N VAL A 206 -40.95 2.07 16.31
CA VAL A 206 -41.16 0.69 16.77
C VAL A 206 -42.67 0.46 16.76
N ALA A 207 -43.13 -0.48 15.94
CA ALA A 207 -44.52 -0.90 15.98
C ALA A 207 -44.83 -1.47 17.39
N PRO A 208 -45.98 -1.15 17.96
CA PRO A 208 -46.39 -1.61 19.30
C PRO A 208 -46.56 -3.13 19.36
#